data_36416463c528809367385d2a298c7bd2
#
_entry.id   36416463c528809367385d2a298c7bd2
#
_cell.length_a   1.000
_cell.length_b   1.000
_cell.length_c   1.000
_cell.angle_alpha   90.00
_cell.angle_beta   90.00
_cell.angle_gamma   90.00
#
_symmetry.space_group_name_H-M   'P 1'
#
loop_
_entity.id
_entity.type
_entity.pdbx_description
1 polymer ?
#
loop_
_entity_poly.entity_id
_entity_poly.type
_entity_poly.pdbx_seq_one_letter_code
_entity_poly.pdbx_strand_id
1 'polypeptide(L)'
;AIRAGPGAAARHGILIKDAEALEVAHAVTAVAFDKTGTLTSGKPRVVHLHAVDGDEATLLQQAGALQRGSEHPLAQAVLDRCAEQGITVADVERSQSLTGRGISGDLDGRSLALGNRRLMDDSGLQPGELAGKAEAWESEGRTLSWLIETAPQPRVLGLFAFGDSLKEGAAEAIAALNARHIRSHLITGDNRGSARVVAEALQIDSVHAEVLPADKAATVAELKKGGAVVAMVGDGINDAPALAAADVGIAMGGGTDVAMHAAGITLMRGDPRLVPAALEISRRTYRKIQQNLFWAFIYNLVGIPLAAFGFLSPVVAGAAMALSSVSVVSNALLLKRWEPKD
;
A
#
# COMPACT_ATOMS: atom_id res chain seq x y z
N ALA A 1 -30.41 1.76 4.05
CA ALA A 1 -29.01 1.89 4.44
C ALA A 1 -28.14 0.83 3.77
N ILE A 2 -28.51 -0.45 3.79
CA ILE A 2 -27.74 -1.56 3.20
C ILE A 2 -27.42 -1.34 1.70
N ARG A 3 -28.32 -0.70 0.95
CA ARG A 3 -28.11 -0.39 -0.48
C ARG A 3 -27.48 0.99 -0.71
N ALA A 4 -27.80 1.98 0.14
CA ALA A 4 -27.32 3.33 -0.01
C ALA A 4 -25.85 3.50 0.34
N GLY A 5 -25.37 2.83 1.39
CA GLY A 5 -23.97 2.87 1.82
C GLY A 5 -23.01 2.32 0.77
N PRO A 6 -23.17 1.05 0.33
CA PRO A 6 -22.37 0.48 -0.75
C PRO A 6 -22.44 1.27 -2.06
N GLY A 7 -23.60 1.83 -2.40
CA GLY A 7 -23.76 2.68 -3.57
C GLY A 7 -22.99 3.99 -3.47
N ALA A 8 -22.92 4.61 -2.30
CA ALA A 8 -22.08 5.78 -2.06
C ALA A 8 -20.60 5.43 -2.11
N ALA A 9 -20.20 4.32 -1.50
CA ALA A 9 -18.83 3.82 -1.54
C ALA A 9 -18.35 3.53 -2.97
N ALA A 10 -19.19 2.88 -3.78
CA ALA A 10 -18.88 2.54 -5.17
C ALA A 10 -18.56 3.77 -6.03
N ARG A 11 -19.22 4.89 -5.81
CA ARG A 11 -18.92 6.15 -6.51
C ARG A 11 -17.52 6.69 -6.23
N HIS A 12 -16.96 6.34 -5.08
CA HIS A 12 -15.60 6.72 -4.67
C HIS A 12 -14.58 5.59 -4.91
N GLY A 13 -14.97 4.54 -5.64
CA GLY A 13 -14.09 3.44 -5.98
C GLY A 13 -13.91 2.39 -4.88
N ILE A 14 -14.84 2.30 -3.96
CA ILE A 14 -14.85 1.32 -2.86
C ILE A 14 -15.99 0.33 -3.14
N LEU A 15 -15.64 -0.93 -3.44
CA LEU A 15 -16.60 -2.00 -3.66
C LEU A 15 -16.70 -2.90 -2.43
N ILE A 16 -17.87 -2.91 -1.81
CA ILE A 16 -18.19 -3.79 -0.67
C ILE A 16 -18.94 -4.99 -1.22
N LYS A 17 -18.37 -6.18 -1.04
CA LYS A 17 -18.86 -7.43 -1.65
C LYS A 17 -20.26 -7.79 -1.19
N ASP A 18 -20.51 -7.75 0.11
CA ASP A 18 -21.76 -8.17 0.72
C ASP A 18 -22.02 -7.49 2.07
N ALA A 19 -23.16 -7.77 2.67
CA ALA A 19 -23.55 -7.22 3.97
C ALA A 19 -22.64 -7.71 5.10
N GLU A 20 -22.08 -8.90 5.02
CA GLU A 20 -21.16 -9.45 6.01
C GLU A 20 -19.85 -8.64 6.05
N ALA A 21 -19.26 -8.35 4.89
CA ALA A 21 -18.07 -7.50 4.80
C ALA A 21 -18.32 -6.10 5.39
N LEU A 22 -19.48 -5.52 5.13
CA LEU A 22 -19.89 -4.24 5.70
C LEU A 22 -19.98 -4.31 7.22
N GLU A 23 -20.61 -5.34 7.74
CA GLU A 23 -20.80 -5.54 9.18
C GLU A 23 -19.48 -5.73 9.90
N VAL A 24 -18.57 -6.52 9.35
CA VAL A 24 -17.24 -6.73 9.93
C VAL A 24 -16.40 -5.45 9.86
N ALA A 25 -16.43 -4.77 8.73
CA ALA A 25 -15.62 -3.56 8.50
C ALA A 25 -15.92 -2.43 9.50
N HIS A 26 -17.18 -2.29 9.96
CA HIS A 26 -17.52 -1.28 10.96
C HIS A 26 -16.83 -1.51 12.31
N ALA A 27 -16.52 -2.75 12.65
CA ALA A 27 -15.96 -3.18 13.93
C ALA A 27 -14.43 -3.27 13.93
N VAL A 28 -13.76 -2.99 12.81
CA VAL A 28 -12.30 -3.11 12.68
C VAL A 28 -11.58 -2.26 13.72
N THR A 29 -10.66 -2.89 14.46
CA THR A 29 -9.82 -2.27 15.47
C THR A 29 -8.35 -2.23 15.10
N ALA A 30 -7.94 -3.01 14.10
CA ALA A 30 -6.58 -3.08 13.60
C ALA A 30 -6.56 -3.31 12.09
N VAL A 31 -5.62 -2.68 11.41
CA VAL A 31 -5.39 -2.86 9.97
C VAL A 31 -3.96 -3.32 9.76
N ALA A 32 -3.80 -4.45 9.11
CA ALA A 32 -2.52 -4.96 8.66
C ALA A 32 -2.33 -4.65 7.17
N PHE A 33 -1.19 -4.09 6.83
CA PHE A 33 -0.83 -3.74 5.46
C PHE A 33 0.31 -4.62 4.97
N ASP A 34 0.19 -5.14 3.76
CA ASP A 34 1.36 -5.54 3.00
C ASP A 34 2.16 -4.29 2.61
N LYS A 35 3.47 -4.40 2.44
CA LYS A 35 4.32 -3.26 2.10
C LYS A 35 4.28 -2.97 0.59
N THR A 36 4.79 -3.90 -0.19
CA THR A 36 5.05 -3.72 -1.62
C THR A 36 3.76 -3.71 -2.43
N GLY A 37 3.58 -2.67 -3.23
CA GLY A 37 2.39 -2.49 -4.06
C GLY A 37 1.14 -2.02 -3.30
N THR A 38 1.17 -1.96 -1.98
CA THR A 38 0.07 -1.52 -1.11
C THR A 38 0.36 -0.13 -0.51
N LEU A 39 1.39 -0.01 0.31
CA LEU A 39 1.87 1.26 0.86
C LEU A 39 2.96 1.89 -0.01
N THR A 40 3.62 1.08 -0.81
CA THR A 40 4.64 1.50 -1.77
C THR A 40 4.15 1.29 -3.19
N SER A 41 4.81 1.98 -4.14
CA SER A 41 4.44 1.91 -5.55
C SER A 41 4.75 0.56 -6.22
N GLY A 42 5.60 -0.25 -5.61
CA GLY A 42 6.12 -1.49 -6.19
C GLY A 42 7.18 -1.27 -7.29
N LYS A 43 7.61 -0.02 -7.50
CA LYS A 43 8.63 0.36 -8.49
C LYS A 43 9.86 0.89 -7.78
N PRO A 44 11.06 0.33 -8.06
CA PRO A 44 12.30 0.84 -7.47
C PRO A 44 12.60 2.26 -7.98
N ARG A 45 13.18 3.07 -7.11
CA ARG A 45 13.69 4.40 -7.44
C ARG A 45 15.09 4.57 -6.87
N VAL A 46 15.87 5.49 -7.46
CA VAL A 46 17.15 5.94 -6.87
C VAL A 46 16.82 6.81 -5.67
N VAL A 47 17.08 6.31 -4.46
CA VAL A 47 16.80 7.04 -3.22
C VAL A 47 18.03 7.75 -2.68
N HIS A 48 19.23 7.20 -2.93
CA HIS A 48 20.52 7.81 -2.61
C HIS A 48 21.50 7.58 -3.75
N LEU A 49 22.40 8.52 -3.95
CA LEU A 49 23.57 8.34 -4.81
C LEU A 49 24.74 9.17 -4.27
N HIS A 50 25.94 8.70 -4.49
CA HIS A 50 27.14 9.41 -4.11
C HIS A 50 28.27 9.19 -5.13
N ALA A 51 28.81 10.28 -5.65
CA ALA A 51 29.96 10.27 -6.53
C ALA A 51 31.26 10.47 -5.71
N VAL A 52 32.26 9.65 -5.97
CA VAL A 52 33.56 9.74 -5.28
C VAL A 52 34.21 11.11 -5.49
N ASP A 53 34.11 11.67 -6.70
CA ASP A 53 34.62 13.00 -7.04
C ASP A 53 33.66 14.17 -6.73
N GLY A 54 32.47 13.87 -6.19
CA GLY A 54 31.44 14.86 -5.89
C GLY A 54 30.56 15.28 -7.07
N ASP A 55 30.83 14.79 -8.28
CA ASP A 55 30.05 15.10 -9.49
C ASP A 55 28.93 14.06 -9.70
N GLU A 56 27.83 14.25 -9.02
CA GLU A 56 26.66 13.37 -9.11
C GLU A 56 26.00 13.40 -10.51
N ALA A 57 26.02 14.53 -11.19
CA ALA A 57 25.43 14.66 -12.51
C ALA A 57 26.17 13.78 -13.54
N THR A 58 27.50 13.79 -13.52
CA THR A 58 28.34 12.92 -14.37
C THR A 58 28.14 11.45 -14.00
N LEU A 59 28.06 11.13 -12.71
CA LEU A 59 27.79 9.77 -12.25
C LEU A 59 26.46 9.24 -12.80
N LEU A 60 25.40 10.03 -12.72
CA LEU A 60 24.08 9.70 -13.26
C LEU A 60 24.11 9.54 -14.78
N GLN A 61 24.82 10.43 -15.49
CA GLN A 61 24.95 10.37 -16.95
C GLN A 61 25.63 9.08 -17.39
N GLN A 62 26.69 8.68 -16.72
CA GLN A 62 27.41 7.44 -16.99
C GLN A 62 26.56 6.21 -16.70
N ALA A 63 25.90 6.16 -15.54
CA ALA A 63 25.01 5.09 -15.19
C ALA A 63 23.82 4.98 -16.15
N GLY A 64 23.22 6.11 -16.52
CA GLY A 64 22.14 6.19 -17.49
C GLY A 64 22.55 5.66 -18.86
N ALA A 65 23.75 6.00 -19.32
CA ALA A 65 24.30 5.51 -20.57
C ALA A 65 24.42 3.98 -20.59
N LEU A 66 24.91 3.37 -19.51
CA LEU A 66 24.99 1.94 -19.35
C LEU A 66 23.61 1.25 -19.32
N GLN A 67 22.64 1.90 -18.69
CA GLN A 67 21.30 1.34 -18.49
C GLN A 67 20.36 1.57 -19.68
N ARG A 68 20.74 2.43 -20.62
CA ARG A 68 19.93 2.69 -21.81
C ARG A 68 19.75 1.41 -22.64
N GLY A 69 18.49 1.07 -22.87
CA GLY A 69 18.14 -0.16 -23.58
C GLY A 69 18.04 -1.41 -22.69
N SER A 70 18.31 -1.31 -21.40
CA SER A 70 18.06 -2.39 -20.45
C SER A 70 16.60 -2.41 -19.99
N GLU A 71 16.02 -3.58 -19.92
CA GLU A 71 14.64 -3.78 -19.40
C GLU A 71 14.59 -4.05 -17.88
N HIS A 72 15.73 -4.06 -17.21
CA HIS A 72 15.77 -4.32 -15.78
C HIS A 72 15.09 -3.18 -14.99
N PRO A 73 14.30 -3.47 -13.93
CA PRO A 73 13.61 -2.41 -13.15
C PRO A 73 14.53 -1.33 -12.59
N LEU A 74 15.75 -1.69 -12.19
CA LEU A 74 16.74 -0.73 -11.69
C LEU A 74 17.26 0.19 -12.81
N ALA A 75 17.30 -0.28 -14.06
CA ALA A 75 17.65 0.55 -15.20
C ALA A 75 16.64 1.69 -15.40
N GLN A 76 15.37 1.38 -15.33
CA GLN A 76 14.32 2.38 -15.44
C GLN A 76 14.42 3.42 -14.32
N ALA A 77 14.74 3.00 -13.10
CA ALA A 77 14.93 3.89 -11.96
C ALA A 77 16.05 4.91 -12.22
N VAL A 78 17.17 4.48 -12.77
CA VAL A 78 18.29 5.36 -13.13
C VAL A 78 17.90 6.32 -14.25
N LEU A 79 17.25 5.83 -15.31
CA LEU A 79 16.80 6.65 -16.43
C LEU A 79 15.76 7.70 -16.00
N ASP A 80 14.84 7.34 -15.14
CA ASP A 80 13.85 8.26 -14.57
C ASP A 80 14.53 9.38 -13.77
N ARG A 81 15.54 9.04 -12.98
CA ARG A 81 16.31 10.04 -12.23
C ARG A 81 17.07 11.00 -13.15
N CYS A 82 17.65 10.48 -14.24
CA CYS A 82 18.27 11.31 -15.27
C CYS A 82 17.26 12.29 -15.88
N ALA A 83 16.07 11.81 -16.25
CA ALA A 83 15.01 12.64 -16.82
C ALA A 83 14.53 13.72 -15.85
N GLU A 84 14.34 13.41 -14.59
CA GLU A 84 13.94 14.36 -13.54
C GLU A 84 14.97 15.51 -13.39
N GLN A 85 16.25 15.23 -13.58
CA GLN A 85 17.32 16.22 -13.51
C GLN A 85 17.72 16.85 -14.83
N GLY A 86 17.00 16.54 -15.91
CA GLY A 86 17.29 17.09 -17.25
C GLY A 86 18.61 16.62 -17.85
N ILE A 87 19.11 15.45 -17.42
CA ILE A 87 20.35 14.86 -17.92
C ILE A 87 20.08 14.10 -19.21
N THR A 88 20.80 14.49 -20.29
CA THR A 88 20.78 13.76 -21.55
C THR A 88 21.68 12.54 -21.47
N VAL A 89 21.13 11.38 -21.82
CA VAL A 89 21.81 10.09 -21.74
C VAL A 89 22.36 9.74 -23.12
N ALA A 90 23.67 9.49 -23.20
CA ALA A 90 24.37 9.03 -24.40
C ALA A 90 24.27 7.51 -24.58
N ASP A 91 24.58 7.02 -25.77
CA ASP A 91 24.75 5.60 -26.02
C ASP A 91 26.16 5.14 -25.64
N VAL A 92 26.27 3.91 -25.14
CA VAL A 92 27.55 3.25 -24.91
C VAL A 92 27.86 2.31 -26.07
N GLU A 93 29.16 2.10 -26.32
CA GLU A 93 29.66 1.06 -27.21
C GLU A 93 29.86 -0.24 -26.44
N ARG A 94 29.73 -1.36 -27.16
CA ARG A 94 29.98 -2.70 -26.60
C ARG A 94 29.21 -2.96 -25.29
N SER A 95 27.95 -2.57 -25.24
CA SER A 95 27.07 -2.86 -24.12
C SER A 95 26.92 -4.38 -23.93
N GLN A 96 27.15 -4.84 -22.71
CA GLN A 96 27.09 -6.26 -22.36
C GLN A 96 26.42 -6.45 -21.00
N SER A 97 25.45 -7.34 -20.96
CA SER A 97 24.87 -7.80 -19.68
C SER A 97 25.83 -8.81 -19.04
N LEU A 98 26.13 -8.59 -17.76
CA LEU A 98 26.97 -9.45 -16.95
C LEU A 98 26.08 -10.27 -16.02
N THR A 99 25.84 -11.53 -16.37
CA THR A 99 24.89 -12.39 -15.66
C THR A 99 25.16 -12.44 -14.16
N GLY A 100 24.16 -12.05 -13.35
CA GLY A 100 24.23 -12.02 -11.89
C GLY A 100 25.15 -10.95 -11.29
N ARG A 101 25.67 -10.03 -12.12
CA ARG A 101 26.62 -8.99 -11.69
C ARG A 101 26.17 -7.58 -12.04
N GLY A 102 25.69 -7.37 -13.26
CA GLY A 102 25.29 -6.04 -13.72
C GLY A 102 25.42 -5.86 -15.23
N ILE A 103 25.89 -4.71 -15.66
CA ILE A 103 26.04 -4.31 -17.06
C ILE A 103 27.36 -3.59 -17.25
N SER A 104 27.96 -3.71 -18.43
CA SER A 104 29.19 -3.02 -18.82
C SER A 104 29.05 -2.37 -20.20
N GLY A 105 29.89 -1.41 -20.48
CA GLY A 105 29.97 -0.74 -21.78
C GLY A 105 31.09 0.25 -21.81
N ASP A 106 31.40 0.75 -23.02
CA ASP A 106 32.45 1.74 -23.23
C ASP A 106 31.81 3.11 -23.48
N LEU A 107 32.29 4.12 -22.79
CA LEU A 107 31.86 5.49 -22.89
C LEU A 107 33.07 6.43 -22.86
N ASP A 108 33.23 7.25 -23.90
CA ASP A 108 34.31 8.24 -24.01
C ASP A 108 35.72 7.65 -23.79
N GLY A 109 35.96 6.48 -24.37
CA GLY A 109 37.24 5.80 -24.28
C GLY A 109 37.53 5.09 -22.94
N ARG A 110 36.53 5.03 -22.08
CA ARG A 110 36.61 4.36 -20.79
C ARG A 110 35.68 3.16 -20.74
N SER A 111 36.14 2.07 -20.16
CA SER A 111 35.31 0.91 -19.91
C SER A 111 34.67 1.02 -18.53
N LEU A 112 33.34 1.07 -18.50
CA LEU A 112 32.53 1.23 -17.29
C LEU A 112 31.70 -0.02 -17.03
N ALA A 113 31.40 -0.25 -15.77
CA ALA A 113 30.44 -1.28 -15.36
C ALA A 113 29.59 -0.78 -14.17
N LEU A 114 28.36 -1.20 -14.13
CA LEU A 114 27.42 -0.90 -13.05
C LEU A 114 26.81 -2.21 -12.55
N GLY A 115 26.90 -2.47 -11.26
CA GLY A 115 26.38 -3.71 -10.73
C GLY A 115 26.53 -3.88 -9.22
N ASN A 116 26.30 -5.11 -8.80
CA ASN A 116 26.25 -5.50 -7.39
C ASN A 116 27.64 -5.71 -6.78
N ARG A 117 27.67 -6.18 -5.52
CA ARG A 117 28.93 -6.47 -4.81
C ARG A 117 29.79 -7.53 -5.51
N ARG A 118 29.16 -8.50 -6.19
CA ARG A 118 29.93 -9.51 -6.96
C ARG A 118 30.72 -8.89 -8.08
N LEU A 119 30.19 -7.87 -8.74
CA LEU A 119 30.94 -7.09 -9.74
C LEU A 119 32.18 -6.45 -9.12
N MET A 120 32.02 -5.85 -7.95
CA MET A 120 33.13 -5.24 -7.19
C MET A 120 34.20 -6.28 -6.84
N ASP A 121 33.79 -7.40 -6.27
CA ASP A 121 34.69 -8.47 -5.85
C ASP A 121 35.47 -9.06 -7.04
N ASP A 122 34.77 -9.32 -8.15
CA ASP A 122 35.39 -9.83 -9.38
C ASP A 122 36.37 -8.84 -10.02
N SER A 123 36.15 -7.57 -9.84
CA SER A 123 37.01 -6.50 -10.35
C SER A 123 38.20 -6.22 -9.44
N GLY A 124 38.27 -6.84 -8.26
CA GLY A 124 39.33 -6.62 -7.29
C GLY A 124 39.32 -5.23 -6.63
N LEU A 125 38.19 -4.51 -6.77
CA LEU A 125 38.03 -3.17 -6.22
C LEU A 125 37.42 -3.22 -4.82
N GLN A 126 37.89 -2.31 -3.97
CA GLN A 126 37.37 -2.14 -2.61
C GLN A 126 36.47 -0.92 -2.52
N PRO A 127 35.44 -0.93 -1.64
CA PRO A 127 34.54 0.21 -1.46
C PRO A 127 35.23 1.51 -1.06
N GLY A 128 36.37 1.45 -0.37
CA GLY A 128 37.10 2.61 0.09
C GLY A 128 36.26 3.52 1.00
N GLU A 129 36.23 4.80 0.70
CA GLU A 129 35.46 5.80 1.45
C GLU A 129 33.94 5.58 1.39
N LEU A 130 33.45 4.80 0.43
CA LEU A 130 32.02 4.49 0.30
C LEU A 130 31.56 3.36 1.22
N ALA A 131 32.46 2.65 1.90
CA ALA A 131 32.11 1.53 2.77
C ALA A 131 31.08 1.88 3.84
N GLY A 132 31.27 3.03 4.50
CA GLY A 132 30.33 3.49 5.54
C GLY A 132 28.94 3.82 5.00
N LYS A 133 28.87 4.47 3.84
CA LYS A 133 27.59 4.76 3.17
C LYS A 133 26.90 3.48 2.69
N ALA A 134 27.65 2.55 2.12
CA ALA A 134 27.13 1.26 1.67
C ALA A 134 26.50 0.50 2.84
N GLU A 135 27.20 0.40 3.96
CA GLU A 135 26.71 -0.28 5.16
C GLU A 135 25.46 0.40 5.71
N ALA A 136 25.43 1.72 5.79
CA ALA A 136 24.28 2.49 6.26
C ALA A 136 23.06 2.26 5.35
N TRP A 137 23.21 2.32 4.04
CA TRP A 137 22.13 2.14 3.10
C TRP A 137 21.65 0.68 3.02
N GLU A 138 22.55 -0.29 3.13
CA GLU A 138 22.18 -1.70 3.27
C GLU A 138 21.37 -1.94 4.54
N SER A 139 21.73 -1.30 5.64
CA SER A 139 20.99 -1.42 6.91
C SER A 139 19.57 -0.86 6.83
N GLU A 140 19.33 0.08 5.92
CA GLU A 140 18.00 0.58 5.56
C GLU A 140 17.23 -0.37 4.62
N GLY A 141 17.83 -1.49 4.24
CA GLY A 141 17.24 -2.45 3.31
C GLY A 141 17.29 -2.02 1.84
N ARG A 142 18.17 -1.08 1.50
CA ARG A 142 18.32 -0.61 0.11
C ARG A 142 19.09 -1.62 -0.73
N THR A 143 18.76 -1.68 -2.01
CA THR A 143 19.54 -2.40 -3.01
C THR A 143 20.65 -1.48 -3.51
N LEU A 144 21.89 -1.95 -3.51
CA LEU A 144 23.05 -1.15 -3.93
C LEU A 144 23.52 -1.53 -5.31
N SER A 145 23.96 -0.52 -6.08
CA SER A 145 24.70 -0.68 -7.32
C SER A 145 25.93 0.21 -7.32
N TRP A 146 27.05 -0.37 -7.70
CA TRP A 146 28.34 0.30 -7.79
C TRP A 146 28.65 0.64 -9.24
N LEU A 147 29.01 1.90 -9.50
CA LEU A 147 29.57 2.29 -10.79
C LEU A 147 31.09 2.29 -10.69
N ILE A 148 31.72 1.50 -11.57
CA ILE A 148 33.16 1.36 -11.60
C ILE A 148 33.71 1.63 -13.01
N GLU A 149 34.94 2.09 -13.08
CA GLU A 149 35.76 2.07 -14.27
C GLU A 149 36.66 0.83 -14.21
N THR A 150 36.67 0.04 -15.27
CA THR A 150 37.53 -1.15 -15.35
C THR A 150 38.80 -0.91 -16.16
N ALA A 151 38.75 0.04 -17.11
CA ALA A 151 39.89 0.49 -17.92
C ALA A 151 39.68 1.92 -18.38
N PRO A 152 40.73 2.74 -18.56
CA PRO A 152 42.15 2.42 -18.35
C PRO A 152 42.58 2.41 -16.88
N GLN A 153 41.85 3.09 -15.98
CA GLN A 153 42.19 3.17 -14.56
C GLN A 153 41.10 2.47 -13.71
N PRO A 154 41.35 1.23 -13.27
CA PRO A 154 40.41 0.56 -12.38
C PRO A 154 40.13 1.36 -11.10
N ARG A 155 38.88 1.77 -10.89
CA ARG A 155 38.46 2.56 -9.71
C ARG A 155 36.95 2.54 -9.52
N VAL A 156 36.53 2.80 -8.30
CA VAL A 156 35.12 3.04 -7.98
C VAL A 156 34.78 4.47 -8.29
N LEU A 157 33.71 4.71 -9.04
CA LEU A 157 33.23 6.05 -9.38
C LEU A 157 32.11 6.52 -8.48
N GLY A 158 31.25 5.61 -8.03
CA GLY A 158 30.16 5.98 -7.16
C GLY A 158 29.26 4.81 -6.76
N LEU A 159 28.27 5.14 -5.96
CA LEU A 159 27.33 4.21 -5.38
C LEU A 159 25.90 4.72 -5.52
N PHE A 160 25.01 3.82 -5.89
CA PHE A 160 23.57 4.05 -5.98
C PHE A 160 22.85 3.17 -4.97
N ALA A 161 21.84 3.73 -4.31
CA ALA A 161 20.90 2.98 -3.49
C ALA A 161 19.50 3.09 -4.08
N PHE A 162 18.85 1.95 -4.22
CA PHE A 162 17.49 1.83 -4.75
C PHE A 162 16.54 1.41 -3.64
N GLY A 163 15.35 1.97 -3.66
CA GLY A 163 14.28 1.61 -2.76
C GLY A 163 12.92 1.81 -3.42
N ASP A 164 11.91 1.24 -2.82
CA ASP A 164 10.54 1.45 -3.24
C ASP A 164 10.01 2.74 -2.63
N SER A 165 9.28 3.53 -3.41
CA SER A 165 8.72 4.80 -2.93
C SER A 165 7.37 4.59 -2.29
N LEU A 166 7.09 5.34 -1.22
CA LEU A 166 5.77 5.39 -0.61
C LEU A 166 4.74 5.94 -1.60
N LYS A 167 3.57 5.35 -1.62
CA LYS A 167 2.44 5.89 -2.39
C LYS A 167 2.00 7.23 -1.83
N GLU A 168 1.52 8.09 -2.71
CA GLU A 168 0.78 9.28 -2.30
C GLU A 168 -0.43 8.86 -1.49
N GLY A 169 -0.66 9.54 -0.37
CA GLY A 169 -1.75 9.24 0.54
C GLY A 169 -1.45 8.16 1.59
N ALA A 170 -0.30 7.48 1.56
CA ALA A 170 0.03 6.47 2.55
C ALA A 170 0.15 7.05 3.98
N ALA A 171 0.83 8.17 4.12
CA ALA A 171 0.96 8.84 5.42
C ALA A 171 -0.38 9.33 5.96
N GLU A 172 -1.21 9.92 5.11
CA GLU A 172 -2.55 10.38 5.46
C GLU A 172 -3.46 9.23 5.87
N ALA A 173 -3.36 8.08 5.18
CA ALA A 173 -4.12 6.89 5.52
C ALA A 173 -3.79 6.38 6.93
N ILE A 174 -2.51 6.25 7.25
CA ILE A 174 -2.09 5.81 8.59
C ILE A 174 -2.47 6.83 9.66
N ALA A 175 -2.30 8.12 9.38
CA ALA A 175 -2.71 9.19 10.31
C ALA A 175 -4.22 9.15 10.59
N ALA A 176 -5.05 8.90 9.58
CA ALA A 176 -6.50 8.78 9.73
C ALA A 176 -6.89 7.57 10.60
N LEU A 177 -6.19 6.44 10.47
CA LEU A 177 -6.39 5.27 11.34
C LEU A 177 -5.96 5.57 12.78
N ASN A 178 -4.81 6.18 12.97
CA ASN A 178 -4.31 6.57 14.30
C ASN A 178 -5.27 7.53 15.01
N ALA A 179 -5.84 8.49 14.29
CA ALA A 179 -6.81 9.44 14.83
C ALA A 179 -8.10 8.76 15.37
N ARG A 180 -8.41 7.58 14.87
CA ARG A 180 -9.55 6.75 15.30
C ARG A 180 -9.19 5.64 16.27
N HIS A 181 -7.94 5.63 16.76
CA HIS A 181 -7.42 4.56 17.62
C HIS A 181 -7.48 3.17 16.99
N ILE A 182 -7.40 3.11 15.65
CA ILE A 182 -7.25 1.86 14.90
C ILE A 182 -5.76 1.59 14.77
N ARG A 183 -5.30 0.45 15.28
CA ARG A 183 -3.89 0.08 15.23
C ARG A 183 -3.48 -0.29 13.82
N SER A 184 -2.26 0.07 13.47
CA SER A 184 -1.66 -0.27 12.18
C SER A 184 -0.53 -1.28 12.35
N HIS A 185 -0.49 -2.26 11.44
CA HIS A 185 0.56 -3.28 11.39
C HIS A 185 1.12 -3.34 9.99
N LEU A 186 2.43 -3.50 9.87
CA LEU A 186 3.10 -3.78 8.62
C LEU A 186 3.50 -5.26 8.58
N ILE A 187 3.11 -5.97 7.54
CA ILE A 187 3.51 -7.36 7.31
C ILE A 187 4.25 -7.42 5.97
N THR A 188 5.51 -7.84 5.99
CA THR A 188 6.35 -7.86 4.78
C THR A 188 7.33 -9.02 4.80
N GLY A 189 7.65 -9.53 3.60
CA GLY A 189 8.74 -10.48 3.40
C GLY A 189 10.11 -9.81 3.39
N ASP A 190 10.18 -8.50 3.32
CA ASP A 190 11.43 -7.74 3.31
C ASP A 190 12.16 -7.83 4.65
N ASN A 191 13.45 -7.46 4.61
CA ASN A 191 14.26 -7.43 5.82
C ASN A 191 13.78 -6.36 6.82
N ARG A 192 14.23 -6.48 8.07
CA ARG A 192 13.85 -5.58 9.16
C ARG A 192 14.22 -4.12 8.89
N GLY A 193 15.36 -3.88 8.24
CA GLY A 193 15.82 -2.53 7.92
C GLY A 193 14.88 -1.82 6.95
N SER A 194 14.48 -2.49 5.88
CA SER A 194 13.51 -1.97 4.90
C SER A 194 12.14 -1.73 5.52
N ALA A 195 11.66 -2.68 6.31
CA ALA A 195 10.37 -2.57 7.00
C ALA A 195 10.35 -1.42 8.01
N ARG A 196 11.44 -1.25 8.77
CA ARG A 196 11.60 -0.18 9.75
C ARG A 196 11.53 1.21 9.11
N VAL A 197 12.21 1.40 7.99
CA VAL A 197 12.20 2.69 7.27
C VAL A 197 10.79 3.11 6.89
N VAL A 198 9.99 2.18 6.35
CA VAL A 198 8.59 2.44 5.99
C VAL A 198 7.73 2.70 7.22
N ALA A 199 7.86 1.86 8.25
CA ALA A 199 7.06 1.98 9.46
C ALA A 199 7.32 3.30 10.21
N GLU A 200 8.57 3.71 10.32
CA GLU A 200 8.95 4.98 10.94
C GLU A 200 8.43 6.19 10.14
N ALA A 201 8.58 6.14 8.81
CA ALA A 201 8.10 7.21 7.92
C ALA A 201 6.58 7.39 8.00
N LEU A 202 5.82 6.32 8.16
CA LEU A 202 4.37 6.32 8.22
C LEU A 202 3.78 6.31 9.63
N GLN A 203 4.62 6.17 10.66
CA GLN A 203 4.20 6.00 12.06
C GLN A 203 3.28 4.79 12.28
N ILE A 204 3.65 3.65 11.68
CA ILE A 204 2.96 2.38 11.85
C ILE A 204 3.28 1.81 13.25
N ASP A 205 2.26 1.28 13.93
CA ASP A 205 2.38 0.86 15.34
C ASP A 205 3.25 -0.39 15.52
N SER A 206 3.19 -1.35 14.60
CA SER A 206 3.85 -2.65 14.73
C SER A 206 4.36 -3.17 13.39
N VAL A 207 5.51 -3.84 13.41
CA VAL A 207 6.19 -4.36 12.23
C VAL A 207 6.44 -5.85 12.36
N HIS A 208 6.05 -6.59 11.32
CA HIS A 208 6.34 -8.01 11.14
C HIS A 208 7.14 -8.17 9.84
N ALA A 209 8.47 -8.21 9.96
CA ALA A 209 9.40 -8.35 8.85
C ALA A 209 9.81 -9.81 8.63
N GLU A 210 10.40 -10.08 7.47
CA GLU A 210 10.92 -11.40 7.11
C GLU A 210 9.86 -12.51 7.14
N VAL A 211 8.60 -12.13 6.91
CA VAL A 211 7.48 -13.07 6.88
C VAL A 211 7.39 -13.71 5.50
N LEU A 212 7.53 -15.02 5.44
CA LEU A 212 7.37 -15.76 4.20
C LEU A 212 5.93 -15.68 3.68
N PRO A 213 5.71 -15.74 2.36
CA PRO A 213 4.36 -15.71 1.79
C PRO A 213 3.41 -16.73 2.42
N ALA A 214 3.90 -17.94 2.71
CA ALA A 214 3.11 -18.99 3.36
C ALA A 214 2.72 -18.67 4.82
N ASP A 215 3.48 -17.80 5.48
CA ASP A 215 3.30 -17.48 6.91
C ASP A 215 2.51 -16.19 7.13
N LYS A 216 2.21 -15.42 6.08
CA LYS A 216 1.43 -14.18 6.20
C LYS A 216 0.04 -14.42 6.78
N ALA A 217 -0.64 -15.47 6.33
CA ALA A 217 -1.96 -15.83 6.87
C ALA A 217 -1.91 -16.17 8.37
N ALA A 218 -0.89 -16.90 8.80
CA ALA A 218 -0.69 -17.23 10.21
C ALA A 218 -0.41 -15.97 11.04
N THR A 219 0.37 -15.03 10.51
CA THR A 219 0.65 -13.75 11.15
C THR A 219 -0.63 -12.93 11.34
N VAL A 220 -1.49 -12.86 10.33
CA VAL A 220 -2.81 -12.21 10.43
C VAL A 220 -3.68 -12.89 11.49
N ALA A 221 -3.73 -14.22 11.49
CA ALA A 221 -4.48 -14.98 12.50
C ALA A 221 -3.99 -14.68 13.92
N GLU A 222 -2.69 -14.52 14.11
CA GLU A 222 -2.10 -14.15 15.40
C GLU A 222 -2.54 -12.76 15.87
N LEU A 223 -2.67 -11.80 14.95
CA LEU A 223 -3.15 -10.45 15.27
C LEU A 223 -4.61 -10.43 15.75
N LYS A 224 -5.40 -11.43 15.40
CA LYS A 224 -6.81 -11.56 15.83
C LYS A 224 -6.96 -12.04 17.25
N LYS A 225 -5.93 -12.63 17.85
CA LYS A 225 -5.94 -13.06 19.23
C LYS A 225 -6.14 -11.88 20.18
N GLY A 226 -6.85 -12.09 21.28
CA GLY A 226 -7.16 -11.02 22.22
C GLY A 226 -8.39 -10.19 21.85
N GLY A 227 -9.18 -10.60 20.87
CA GLY A 227 -10.45 -9.97 20.51
C GLY A 227 -10.33 -8.83 19.49
N ALA A 228 -9.17 -8.65 18.87
CA ALA A 228 -9.01 -7.67 17.80
C ALA A 228 -9.78 -8.09 16.55
N VAL A 229 -10.43 -7.12 15.90
CA VAL A 229 -11.05 -7.28 14.59
C VAL A 229 -10.10 -6.71 13.54
N VAL A 230 -9.55 -7.57 12.71
CA VAL A 230 -8.42 -7.26 11.82
C VAL A 230 -8.87 -7.18 10.36
N ALA A 231 -8.54 -6.05 9.71
CA ALA A 231 -8.55 -5.92 8.27
C ALA A 231 -7.14 -6.17 7.71
N MET A 232 -7.03 -6.93 6.63
CA MET A 232 -5.78 -7.10 5.89
C MET A 232 -5.87 -6.41 4.54
N VAL A 233 -4.89 -5.59 4.23
CA VAL A 233 -4.79 -4.86 2.94
C VAL A 233 -3.63 -5.41 2.13
N GLY A 234 -3.90 -5.83 0.90
CA GLY A 234 -2.91 -6.37 -0.01
C GLY A 234 -3.38 -6.36 -1.46
N ASP A 235 -2.48 -6.67 -2.41
CA ASP A 235 -2.75 -6.57 -3.85
C ASP A 235 -2.30 -7.79 -4.67
N GLY A 236 -1.53 -8.70 -4.08
CA GLY A 236 -0.89 -9.80 -4.80
C GLY A 236 -1.54 -11.17 -4.60
N ILE A 237 -1.17 -12.14 -5.46
CA ILE A 237 -1.57 -13.55 -5.31
C ILE A 237 -1.11 -14.10 -3.95
N ASN A 238 0.08 -13.71 -3.52
CA ASN A 238 0.64 -14.16 -2.24
C ASN A 238 -0.09 -13.59 -1.03
N ASP A 239 -0.91 -12.57 -1.21
CA ASP A 239 -1.70 -11.96 -0.16
C ASP A 239 -3.10 -12.58 -0.02
N ALA A 240 -3.57 -13.33 -1.02
CA ALA A 240 -4.90 -13.91 -0.99
C ALA A 240 -5.16 -14.78 0.25
N PRO A 241 -4.26 -15.66 0.70
CA PRO A 241 -4.44 -16.38 1.95
C PRO A 241 -4.51 -15.47 3.18
N ALA A 242 -3.71 -14.41 3.23
CA ALA A 242 -3.73 -13.42 4.31
C ALA A 242 -5.02 -12.60 4.31
N LEU A 243 -5.51 -12.19 3.13
CA LEU A 243 -6.79 -11.50 2.97
C LEU A 243 -7.96 -12.37 3.49
N ALA A 244 -7.93 -13.66 3.18
CA ALA A 244 -8.93 -14.61 3.63
C ALA A 244 -8.84 -14.91 5.15
N ALA A 245 -7.66 -14.86 5.73
CA ALA A 245 -7.43 -15.12 7.16
C ALA A 245 -7.87 -13.95 8.05
N ALA A 246 -7.96 -12.73 7.52
CA ALA A 246 -8.43 -11.56 8.24
C ALA A 246 -9.95 -11.64 8.50
N ASP A 247 -10.44 -10.83 9.42
CA ASP A 247 -11.88 -10.66 9.61
C ASP A 247 -12.52 -10.02 8.36
N VAL A 248 -11.81 -9.07 7.73
CA VAL A 248 -12.13 -8.55 6.41
C VAL A 248 -10.85 -8.32 5.61
N GLY A 249 -10.82 -8.82 4.38
CA GLY A 249 -9.75 -8.55 3.42
C GLY A 249 -10.11 -7.33 2.57
N ILE A 250 -9.11 -6.49 2.32
CA ILE A 250 -9.21 -5.29 1.46
C ILE A 250 -8.21 -5.44 0.33
N ALA A 251 -8.67 -5.63 -0.89
CA ALA A 251 -7.83 -5.73 -2.07
C ALA A 251 -7.61 -4.35 -2.69
N MET A 252 -6.33 -4.01 -2.96
CA MET A 252 -5.97 -2.78 -3.67
C MET A 252 -6.24 -2.91 -5.17
N GLY A 253 -6.69 -1.82 -5.78
CA GLY A 253 -6.90 -1.75 -7.22
C GLY A 253 -5.64 -2.09 -8.02
N GLY A 254 -5.81 -2.80 -9.13
CA GLY A 254 -4.72 -3.35 -9.94
C GLY A 254 -4.14 -4.66 -9.40
N GLY A 255 -4.66 -5.18 -8.29
CA GLY A 255 -4.33 -6.50 -7.76
C GLY A 255 -4.85 -7.64 -8.64
N THR A 256 -4.45 -8.86 -8.31
CA THR A 256 -4.85 -10.05 -9.05
C THR A 256 -6.32 -10.41 -8.78
N ASP A 257 -6.96 -11.09 -9.74
CA ASP A 257 -8.32 -11.60 -9.56
C ASP A 257 -8.45 -12.51 -8.34
N VAL A 258 -7.42 -13.29 -8.04
CA VAL A 258 -7.39 -14.16 -6.84
C VAL A 258 -7.46 -13.36 -5.55
N ALA A 259 -6.70 -12.25 -5.46
CA ALA A 259 -6.76 -11.35 -4.30
C ALA A 259 -8.14 -10.68 -4.18
N MET A 260 -8.71 -10.23 -5.28
CA MET A 260 -10.04 -9.61 -5.31
C MET A 260 -11.14 -10.58 -4.87
N HIS A 261 -11.06 -11.86 -5.24
CA HIS A 261 -12.00 -12.88 -4.79
C HIS A 261 -11.89 -13.19 -3.29
N ALA A 262 -10.70 -13.10 -2.73
CA ALA A 262 -10.45 -13.34 -1.29
C ALA A 262 -10.85 -12.14 -0.41
N ALA A 263 -11.12 -10.98 -1.01
CA ALA A 263 -11.41 -9.74 -0.30
C ALA A 263 -12.91 -9.49 -0.13
N GLY A 264 -13.31 -9.01 1.04
CA GLY A 264 -14.66 -8.50 1.27
C GLY A 264 -14.85 -7.06 0.75
N ILE A 265 -13.77 -6.32 0.62
CA ILE A 265 -13.74 -4.95 0.08
C ILE A 265 -12.67 -4.87 -1.00
N THR A 266 -13.00 -4.27 -2.13
CA THR A 266 -12.06 -3.99 -3.21
C THR A 266 -11.97 -2.48 -3.43
N LEU A 267 -10.75 -1.96 -3.43
CA LEU A 267 -10.49 -0.56 -3.76
C LEU A 267 -10.09 -0.50 -5.24
N MET A 268 -10.91 0.14 -6.06
CA MET A 268 -10.74 0.20 -7.52
C MET A 268 -9.52 1.02 -7.94
N ARG A 269 -9.11 1.97 -7.10
CA ARG A 269 -7.87 2.74 -7.26
C ARG A 269 -6.88 2.31 -6.20
N GLY A 270 -5.60 2.28 -6.56
CA GLY A 270 -4.53 1.94 -5.63
C GLY A 270 -4.17 3.07 -4.65
N ASP A 271 -5.14 3.81 -4.16
CA ASP A 271 -4.96 4.92 -3.22
C ASP A 271 -5.14 4.43 -1.78
N PRO A 272 -4.09 4.45 -0.94
CA PRO A 272 -4.18 4.01 0.45
C PRO A 272 -5.22 4.76 1.29
N ARG A 273 -5.55 6.01 0.93
CA ARG A 273 -6.56 6.81 1.63
C ARG A 273 -7.96 6.19 1.56
N LEU A 274 -8.21 5.34 0.57
CA LEU A 274 -9.47 4.62 0.47
C LEU A 274 -9.66 3.55 1.56
N VAL A 275 -8.60 3.14 2.25
CA VAL A 275 -8.70 2.19 3.37
C VAL A 275 -9.45 2.80 4.55
N PRO A 276 -9.02 3.92 5.16
CA PRO A 276 -9.81 4.55 6.21
C PRO A 276 -11.18 5.02 5.73
N ALA A 277 -11.29 5.45 4.47
CA ALA A 277 -12.58 5.83 3.89
C ALA A 277 -13.57 4.65 3.83
N ALA A 278 -13.11 3.44 3.46
CA ALA A 278 -13.94 2.24 3.44
C ALA A 278 -14.43 1.87 4.85
N LEU A 279 -13.57 1.97 5.85
CA LEU A 279 -13.96 1.73 7.24
C LEU A 279 -14.95 2.78 7.76
N GLU A 280 -14.80 4.03 7.35
CA GLU A 280 -15.71 5.10 7.72
C GLU A 280 -17.11 4.92 7.13
N ILE A 281 -17.21 4.66 5.83
CA ILE A 281 -18.51 4.44 5.20
C ILE A 281 -19.22 3.20 5.76
N SER A 282 -18.47 2.15 6.07
CA SER A 282 -19.00 0.95 6.71
C SER A 282 -19.57 1.26 8.09
N ARG A 283 -18.88 2.04 8.90
CA ARG A 283 -19.31 2.49 10.22
C ARG A 283 -20.57 3.35 10.13
N ARG A 284 -20.62 4.31 9.21
CA ARG A 284 -21.78 5.16 8.99
C ARG A 284 -23.00 4.36 8.51
N THR A 285 -22.80 3.45 7.58
CA THR A 285 -23.86 2.57 7.08
C THR A 285 -24.42 1.69 8.18
N TYR A 286 -23.56 1.08 8.98
CA TYR A 286 -23.98 0.25 10.11
C TYR A 286 -24.77 1.04 11.14
N ARG A 287 -24.32 2.24 11.48
CA ARG A 287 -25.05 3.15 12.39
C ARG A 287 -26.44 3.49 11.87
N LYS A 288 -26.58 3.73 10.56
CA LYS A 288 -27.88 3.99 9.93
C LYS A 288 -28.79 2.77 9.99
N ILE A 289 -28.26 1.57 9.78
CA ILE A 289 -29.00 0.33 9.93
C ILE A 289 -29.53 0.19 11.35
N GLN A 290 -28.67 0.41 12.35
CA GLN A 290 -29.08 0.34 13.76
C GLN A 290 -30.15 1.39 14.09
N GLN A 291 -30.03 2.62 13.64
CA GLN A 291 -31.03 3.66 13.82
C GLN A 291 -32.35 3.27 13.20
N ASN A 292 -32.35 2.72 11.99
CA ASN A 292 -33.57 2.30 11.31
C ASN A 292 -34.25 1.15 12.05
N LEU A 293 -33.50 0.16 12.53
CA LEU A 293 -34.02 -0.93 13.33
C LEU A 293 -34.58 -0.44 14.67
N PHE A 294 -33.92 0.49 15.31
CA PHE A 294 -34.41 1.09 16.57
C PHE A 294 -35.75 1.79 16.37
N TRP A 295 -35.88 2.61 15.31
CA TRP A 295 -37.14 3.29 15.03
C TRP A 295 -38.26 2.29 14.70
N ALA A 296 -37.98 1.28 13.88
CA ALA A 296 -38.94 0.22 13.57
C ALA A 296 -39.40 -0.51 14.83
N PHE A 297 -38.48 -0.80 15.75
CA PHE A 297 -38.78 -1.45 17.03
C PHE A 297 -39.64 -0.52 17.92
N ILE A 298 -39.31 0.75 18.03
CA ILE A 298 -40.07 1.73 18.82
C ILE A 298 -41.49 1.88 18.27
N TYR A 299 -41.68 2.00 16.94
CA TYR A 299 -43.01 2.06 16.35
C TYR A 299 -43.85 0.83 16.68
N ASN A 300 -43.28 -0.36 16.65
CA ASN A 300 -43.97 -1.60 17.02
C ASN A 300 -44.25 -1.66 18.52
N LEU A 301 -43.29 -1.26 19.36
CA LEU A 301 -43.43 -1.28 20.83
C LEU A 301 -44.56 -0.35 21.30
N VAL A 302 -44.74 0.79 20.63
CA VAL A 302 -45.80 1.76 20.96
C VAL A 302 -47.12 1.41 20.25
N GLY A 303 -47.05 0.98 19.00
CA GLY A 303 -48.23 0.69 18.18
C GLY A 303 -49.01 -0.55 18.62
N ILE A 304 -48.35 -1.63 19.01
CA ILE A 304 -49.03 -2.86 19.45
C ILE A 304 -49.88 -2.65 20.71
N PRO A 305 -49.36 -2.07 21.82
CA PRO A 305 -50.19 -1.77 22.98
C PRO A 305 -51.35 -0.80 22.68
N LEU A 306 -51.10 0.23 21.86
CA LEU A 306 -52.19 1.17 21.48
C LEU A 306 -53.27 0.49 20.70
N ALA A 307 -52.90 -0.39 19.77
CA ALA A 307 -53.87 -1.19 19.00
C ALA A 307 -54.63 -2.19 19.90
N ALA A 308 -53.95 -2.85 20.86
CA ALA A 308 -54.54 -3.76 21.80
C ALA A 308 -55.56 -3.11 22.74
N PHE A 309 -55.32 -1.83 23.11
CA PHE A 309 -56.25 -1.03 23.91
C PHE A 309 -57.31 -0.29 23.09
N GLY A 310 -57.35 -0.47 21.78
CA GLY A 310 -58.38 0.13 20.91
C GLY A 310 -58.17 1.63 20.65
N PHE A 311 -57.02 2.23 20.97
CA PHE A 311 -56.72 3.63 20.75
C PHE A 311 -56.24 3.98 19.34
N LEU A 312 -55.95 2.96 18.51
CA LEU A 312 -55.53 3.13 17.12
C LEU A 312 -56.66 2.79 16.15
N SER A 313 -57.06 3.81 15.36
CA SER A 313 -57.85 3.57 14.16
C SER A 313 -56.95 2.98 13.04
N PRO A 314 -57.50 2.21 12.07
CA PRO A 314 -56.74 1.72 10.93
C PRO A 314 -56.06 2.88 10.13
N VAL A 315 -56.65 4.05 10.08
CA VAL A 315 -56.11 5.24 9.41
C VAL A 315 -54.89 5.76 10.12
N VAL A 316 -54.90 5.84 11.45
CA VAL A 316 -53.77 6.30 12.25
C VAL A 316 -52.63 5.32 12.20
N ALA A 317 -52.92 4.02 12.26
CA ALA A 317 -51.94 2.97 12.11
C ALA A 317 -51.27 3.01 10.73
N GLY A 318 -52.04 3.16 9.64
CA GLY A 318 -51.51 3.33 8.29
C GLY A 318 -50.65 4.56 8.12
N ALA A 319 -51.06 5.71 8.68
CA ALA A 319 -50.29 6.95 8.66
C ALA A 319 -48.95 6.81 9.44
N ALA A 320 -48.97 6.16 10.59
CA ALA A 320 -47.74 5.90 11.37
C ALA A 320 -46.76 4.99 10.63
N MET A 321 -47.25 3.95 9.97
CA MET A 321 -46.42 3.08 9.13
C MET A 321 -45.80 3.80 7.93
N ALA A 322 -46.57 4.65 7.27
CA ALA A 322 -46.08 5.48 6.16
C ALA A 322 -44.99 6.46 6.61
N LEU A 323 -45.19 7.14 7.75
CA LEU A 323 -44.18 8.02 8.33
C LEU A 323 -42.90 7.30 8.73
N SER A 324 -43.02 6.09 9.29
CA SER A 324 -41.88 5.24 9.62
C SER A 324 -41.09 4.88 8.36
N SER A 325 -41.74 4.45 7.30
CA SER A 325 -41.12 4.11 6.02
C SER A 325 -40.40 5.32 5.39
N VAL A 326 -41.03 6.49 5.38
CA VAL A 326 -40.43 7.73 4.87
C VAL A 326 -39.20 8.12 5.68
N SER A 327 -39.28 8.03 7.02
CA SER A 327 -38.14 8.33 7.90
C SER A 327 -36.97 7.41 7.66
N VAL A 328 -37.19 6.11 7.51
CA VAL A 328 -36.16 5.10 7.20
C VAL A 328 -35.49 5.38 5.86
N VAL A 329 -36.29 5.62 4.81
CA VAL A 329 -35.76 5.92 3.47
C VAL A 329 -34.98 7.23 3.47
N SER A 330 -35.51 8.28 4.07
CA SER A 330 -34.83 9.59 4.16
C SER A 330 -33.51 9.49 4.90
N ASN A 331 -33.46 8.76 6.03
CA ASN A 331 -32.24 8.54 6.80
C ASN A 331 -31.20 7.74 6.01
N ALA A 332 -31.61 6.72 5.26
CA ALA A 332 -30.72 5.94 4.41
C ALA A 332 -30.17 6.77 3.24
N LEU A 333 -30.97 7.65 2.66
CA LEU A 333 -30.55 8.52 1.55
C LEU A 333 -29.46 9.53 1.95
N LEU A 334 -29.33 9.88 3.22
CA LEU A 334 -28.25 10.74 3.70
C LEU A 334 -26.87 10.12 3.47
N LEU A 335 -26.76 8.81 3.43
CA LEU A 335 -25.51 8.12 3.08
C LEU A 335 -25.05 8.41 1.64
N LYS A 336 -25.96 8.75 0.73
CA LYS A 336 -25.59 9.08 -0.66
C LYS A 336 -24.78 10.37 -0.77
N ARG A 337 -24.80 11.20 0.27
CA ARG A 337 -24.02 12.46 0.33
C ARG A 337 -22.66 12.30 0.99
N TRP A 338 -22.32 11.06 1.36
CA TRP A 338 -21.01 10.81 1.96
C TRP A 338 -19.89 11.02 0.93
N GLU A 339 -18.84 11.70 1.34
CA GLU A 339 -17.60 11.90 0.60
C GLU A 339 -16.43 11.54 1.52
N PRO A 340 -15.36 10.94 0.98
CA PRO A 340 -14.14 10.73 1.73
C PRO A 340 -13.60 12.09 2.21
N LYS A 341 -13.04 12.12 3.40
CA LYS A 341 -12.27 13.29 3.85
C LYS A 341 -10.88 13.21 3.24
N ASP A 342 -10.43 14.30 2.64
CA ASP A 342 -9.08 14.48 2.11
C ASP A 342 -8.04 14.47 3.23
#